data_eaca492ed984295a051db36771fe30c8
#
_entry.id   eaca492ed984295a051db36771fe30c8
#
_cell.length_a   1.000
_cell.length_b   1.000
_cell.length_c   1.000
_cell.angle_alpha   90.00
_cell.angle_beta   90.00
_cell.angle_gamma   90.00
#
_symmetry.space_group_name_H-M   'P 1'
#
loop_
_entity.id
_entity.type
_entity.pdbx_description
1 polymer ?
#
loop_
_entity_poly.entity_id
_entity_poly.type
_entity_poly.pdbx_seq_one_letter_code
_entity_poly.pdbx_strand_id
1 'polypeptide(L)'
;AHRIGMHQIYRELEDRAFEVLNPHRATILRKAIDTATKGRKKILSKIEKSIKEKLKENDLIGDVVGRQKHLYGIFKKMRKQGKPLSEVLDVYAFKITVESAMDCYKALGVLHNAFSPIEGRFKDYIAIPKSNSYQSLHTGVITFDGLPVEIQIRTNEMDELAEFGIAAHWLYKSGEEKDSPVQARARRWVNNLVEIQKNTENSRDFVEIIKTGLVPNEIYVFTPKGLSLIHISEPTRHRL
;
A
#
# COMPACT_ATOMS: atom_id res chain seq x y z
N ALA A 1 11.40 -7.22 -3.32
CA ALA A 1 10.11 -7.30 -2.62
C ALA A 1 9.24 -6.07 -2.90
N HIS A 2 9.67 -4.84 -2.56
CA HIS A 2 8.84 -3.63 -2.74
C HIS A 2 8.41 -3.39 -4.20
N ARG A 3 9.33 -3.53 -5.17
CA ARG A 3 9.04 -3.29 -6.60
C ARG A 3 8.09 -4.31 -7.21
N ILE A 4 8.11 -5.54 -6.73
CA ILE A 4 7.21 -6.63 -7.18
C ILE A 4 5.94 -6.74 -6.32
N GLY A 5 5.65 -5.74 -5.49
CA GLY A 5 4.45 -5.65 -4.71
C GLY A 5 4.36 -6.59 -3.50
N MET A 6 5.38 -7.38 -3.19
CA MET A 6 5.41 -8.30 -2.03
C MET A 6 5.56 -7.50 -0.74
N HIS A 7 4.52 -6.76 -0.38
CA HIS A 7 4.58 -5.79 0.72
C HIS A 7 4.71 -6.43 2.10
N GLN A 8 4.16 -7.63 2.31
CA GLN A 8 4.27 -8.33 3.58
C GLN A 8 5.73 -8.71 3.86
N ILE A 9 6.38 -9.37 2.90
CA ILE A 9 7.79 -9.76 3.00
C ILE A 9 8.69 -8.52 3.12
N TYR A 10 8.38 -7.47 2.36
CA TYR A 10 9.14 -6.22 2.42
C TYR A 10 9.12 -5.60 3.82
N ARG A 11 7.95 -5.54 4.45
CA ARG A 11 7.80 -5.01 5.82
C ARG A 11 8.52 -5.85 6.86
N GLU A 12 8.43 -7.18 6.76
CA GLU A 12 9.14 -8.07 7.67
C GLU A 12 10.66 -7.91 7.53
N LEU A 13 11.17 -7.80 6.31
CA LEU A 13 12.59 -7.54 6.07
C LEU A 13 13.03 -6.17 6.61
N GLU A 14 12.20 -5.12 6.45
CA GLU A 14 12.50 -3.79 7.03
C GLU A 14 12.57 -3.85 8.55
N ASP A 15 11.62 -4.51 9.21
CA ASP A 15 11.60 -4.64 10.67
C ASP A 15 12.78 -5.46 11.19
N ARG A 16 13.11 -6.60 10.57
CA ARG A 16 14.28 -7.43 10.91
C ARG A 16 15.59 -6.66 10.74
N ALA A 17 15.75 -5.98 9.60
CA ALA A 17 16.93 -5.17 9.35
C ALA A 17 17.06 -4.03 10.39
N PHE A 18 15.95 -3.38 10.75
CA PHE A 18 15.95 -2.33 11.77
C PHE A 18 16.35 -2.86 13.16
N GLU A 19 15.87 -4.04 13.55
CA GLU A 19 16.23 -4.69 14.79
C GLU A 19 17.72 -5.04 14.88
N VAL A 20 18.30 -5.51 13.77
CA VAL A 20 19.72 -5.84 13.70
C VAL A 20 20.60 -4.59 13.70
N LEU A 21 20.25 -3.59 12.88
CA LEU A 21 21.05 -2.37 12.72
C LEU A 21 20.90 -1.38 13.89
N ASN A 22 19.77 -1.38 14.57
CA ASN A 22 19.48 -0.44 15.66
C ASN A 22 18.77 -1.13 16.83
N PRO A 23 19.36 -2.14 17.48
CA PRO A 23 18.68 -3.00 18.45
C PRO A 23 18.13 -2.23 19.66
N HIS A 24 18.89 -1.26 20.16
CA HIS A 24 18.47 -0.45 21.29
C HIS A 24 17.25 0.42 20.96
N ARG A 25 17.28 1.11 19.81
CA ARG A 25 16.15 1.93 19.34
C ARG A 25 14.91 1.09 19.04
N ALA A 26 15.07 -0.07 18.42
CA ALA A 26 13.98 -1.00 18.14
C ALA A 26 13.30 -1.47 19.45
N THR A 27 14.09 -1.81 20.46
CA THR A 27 13.57 -2.24 21.78
C THR A 27 12.79 -1.12 22.48
N ILE A 28 13.34 0.10 22.51
CA ILE A 28 12.65 1.24 23.14
C ILE A 28 11.34 1.55 22.40
N LEU A 29 11.39 1.61 21.06
CA LEU A 29 10.22 1.92 20.26
C LEU A 29 9.13 0.85 20.41
N ARG A 30 9.50 -0.44 20.43
CA ARG A 30 8.56 -1.55 20.66
C ARG A 30 7.86 -1.40 22.02
N LYS A 31 8.62 -1.18 23.11
CA LYS A 31 8.05 -0.96 24.43
C LYS A 31 7.10 0.25 24.47
N ALA A 32 7.48 1.35 23.83
CA ALA A 32 6.65 2.56 23.78
C ALA A 32 5.34 2.30 23.01
N ILE A 33 5.39 1.58 21.88
CA ILE A 33 4.21 1.19 21.11
C ILE A 33 3.33 0.25 21.93
N ASP A 34 3.90 -0.78 22.56
CA ASP A 34 3.15 -1.73 23.39
C ASP A 34 2.43 -1.03 24.54
N THR A 35 3.10 -0.09 25.21
CA THR A 35 2.51 0.70 26.28
C THR A 35 1.37 1.58 25.75
N ALA A 36 1.57 2.26 24.65
CA ALA A 36 0.55 3.08 24.00
C ALA A 36 -0.66 2.23 23.54
N THR A 37 -0.41 1.00 23.08
CA THR A 37 -1.45 0.10 22.54
C THR A 37 -2.26 -0.58 23.63
N LYS A 38 -1.63 -1.00 24.75
CA LYS A 38 -2.31 -1.72 25.85
C LYS A 38 -3.53 -0.94 26.37
N GLY A 39 -3.39 0.38 26.56
CA GLY A 39 -4.50 1.23 27.01
C GLY A 39 -5.60 1.46 25.98
N ARG A 40 -5.31 1.24 24.70
CA ARG A 40 -6.21 1.61 23.58
C ARG A 40 -6.90 0.43 22.89
N LYS A 41 -6.58 -0.82 23.25
CA LYS A 41 -7.22 -2.01 22.64
C LYS A 41 -8.74 -1.96 22.69
N LYS A 42 -9.31 -1.59 23.84
CA LYS A 42 -10.77 -1.46 24.02
C LYS A 42 -11.37 -0.37 23.12
N ILE A 43 -10.66 0.76 22.99
CA ILE A 43 -11.09 1.87 22.13
C ILE A 43 -11.05 1.45 20.65
N LEU A 44 -9.95 0.82 20.22
CA LEU A 44 -9.80 0.32 18.85
C LEU A 44 -10.88 -0.71 18.49
N SER A 45 -11.21 -1.62 19.41
CA SER A 45 -12.30 -2.58 19.20
C SER A 45 -13.67 -1.90 19.10
N LYS A 46 -13.93 -0.83 19.89
CA LYS A 46 -15.15 -0.02 19.77
C LYS A 46 -15.22 0.71 18.41
N ILE A 47 -14.09 1.27 17.96
CA ILE A 47 -14.02 1.95 16.66
C ILE A 47 -14.28 0.95 15.53
N GLU A 48 -13.65 -0.22 15.56
CA GLU A 48 -13.88 -1.29 14.59
C GLU A 48 -15.36 -1.69 14.51
N LYS A 49 -15.97 -1.89 15.68
CA LYS A 49 -17.39 -2.23 15.79
C LYS A 49 -18.28 -1.11 15.22
N SER A 50 -18.00 0.15 15.57
CA SER A 50 -18.72 1.30 15.05
C SER A 50 -18.61 1.43 13.53
N ILE A 51 -17.42 1.20 12.96
CA ILE A 51 -17.23 1.18 11.50
C ILE A 51 -18.10 0.08 10.87
N LYS A 52 -18.07 -1.15 11.40
CA LYS A 52 -18.88 -2.27 10.91
C LYS A 52 -20.39 -1.97 10.97
N GLU A 53 -20.84 -1.39 12.06
CA GLU A 53 -22.24 -1.00 12.23
C GLU A 53 -22.66 0.07 11.21
N LYS A 54 -21.83 1.10 11.00
CA LYS A 54 -22.10 2.16 10.03
C LYS A 54 -22.14 1.66 8.59
N LEU A 55 -21.25 0.76 8.21
CA LEU A 55 -21.28 0.13 6.89
C LEU A 55 -22.57 -0.69 6.73
N LYS A 56 -22.94 -1.50 7.72
CA LYS A 56 -24.15 -2.31 7.69
C LYS A 56 -25.45 -1.48 7.63
N GLU A 57 -25.52 -0.36 8.35
CA GLU A 57 -26.65 0.58 8.32
C GLU A 57 -26.87 1.19 6.92
N ASN A 58 -25.85 1.17 6.06
CA ASN A 58 -25.90 1.69 4.69
C ASN A 58 -25.82 0.59 3.62
N ASP A 59 -26.23 -0.62 3.96
CA ASP A 59 -26.27 -1.80 3.06
C ASP A 59 -24.93 -2.09 2.37
N LEU A 60 -23.80 -1.83 3.08
CA LEU A 60 -22.47 -2.14 2.60
C LEU A 60 -21.95 -3.40 3.26
N ILE A 61 -21.67 -4.42 2.43
CA ILE A 61 -21.02 -5.65 2.85
C ILE A 61 -19.52 -5.43 2.75
N GLY A 62 -18.81 -5.58 3.87
CA GLY A 62 -17.36 -5.41 3.88
C GLY A 62 -16.74 -5.87 5.18
N ASP A 63 -15.49 -6.33 5.08
CA ASP A 63 -14.69 -6.69 6.23
C ASP A 63 -13.89 -5.50 6.74
N VAL A 64 -13.86 -5.34 8.06
CA VAL A 64 -13.08 -4.30 8.74
C VAL A 64 -12.06 -4.97 9.64
N VAL A 65 -10.79 -4.70 9.38
CA VAL A 65 -9.67 -5.25 10.13
C VAL A 65 -8.78 -4.13 10.65
N GLY A 66 -8.62 -4.10 11.97
CA GLY A 66 -7.66 -3.20 12.61
C GLY A 66 -6.23 -3.63 12.31
N ARG A 67 -5.38 -2.69 11.90
CA ARG A 67 -4.00 -2.94 11.55
C ARG A 67 -3.07 -2.01 12.30
N GLN A 68 -2.09 -2.57 12.98
CA GLN A 68 -0.98 -1.81 13.54
C GLN A 68 0.12 -1.63 12.49
N LYS A 69 0.66 -0.44 12.40
CA LYS A 69 1.79 -0.16 11.51
C LYS A 69 3.04 -0.88 12.00
N HIS A 70 3.84 -1.41 11.07
CA HIS A 70 5.09 -2.10 11.38
C HIS A 70 6.13 -1.16 12.01
N LEU A 71 7.03 -1.72 12.82
CA LEU A 71 7.95 -1.00 13.70
C LEU A 71 8.82 0.02 12.95
N TYR A 72 9.49 -0.44 11.88
CA TYR A 72 10.35 0.44 11.07
C TYR A 72 9.55 1.54 10.35
N GLY A 73 8.34 1.25 9.91
CA GLY A 73 7.45 2.23 9.30
C GLY A 73 7.10 3.38 10.24
N ILE A 74 6.90 3.10 11.52
CA ILE A 74 6.70 4.12 12.56
C ILE A 74 7.98 4.93 12.77
N PHE A 75 9.13 4.25 12.94
CA PHE A 75 10.43 4.91 13.10
C PHE A 75 10.76 5.85 11.94
N LYS A 76 10.62 5.37 10.70
CA LYS A 76 10.84 6.16 9.48
C LYS A 76 9.97 7.41 9.43
N LYS A 77 8.72 7.31 9.89
CA LYS A 77 7.80 8.43 9.93
C LYS A 77 8.16 9.44 11.01
N MET A 78 8.47 8.98 12.22
CA MET A 78 8.98 9.85 13.29
C MET A 78 10.20 10.64 12.82
N ARG A 79 11.17 9.97 12.19
CA ARG A 79 12.38 10.60 11.66
C ARG A 79 12.09 11.61 10.55
N LYS A 80 11.20 11.27 9.59
CA LYS A 80 10.85 12.15 8.47
C LYS A 80 10.10 13.40 8.91
N GLN A 81 9.27 13.29 9.94
CA GLN A 81 8.44 14.40 10.44
C GLN A 81 9.10 15.15 11.60
N GLY A 82 10.20 14.65 12.17
CA GLY A 82 10.82 15.22 13.36
C GLY A 82 9.92 15.16 14.61
N LYS A 83 8.94 14.22 14.65
CA LYS A 83 7.92 14.15 15.68
C LYS A 83 8.12 12.97 16.61
N PRO A 84 7.81 13.12 17.92
CA PRO A 84 7.79 12.01 18.85
C PRO A 84 6.64 11.02 18.50
N LEU A 85 6.70 9.81 19.06
CA LEU A 85 5.70 8.77 18.83
C LEU A 85 4.26 9.22 19.18
N SER A 86 4.12 10.06 20.23
CA SER A 86 2.83 10.61 20.67
C SER A 86 2.13 11.47 19.63
N GLU A 87 2.88 12.07 18.71
CA GLU A 87 2.38 12.94 17.64
C GLU A 87 2.28 12.23 16.28
N VAL A 88 2.73 10.98 16.19
CA VAL A 88 2.57 10.16 14.99
C VAL A 88 1.14 9.62 14.93
N LEU A 89 0.29 10.30 14.20
CA LEU A 89 -1.17 10.10 14.16
C LEU A 89 -1.64 8.78 13.56
N ASP A 90 -0.80 8.06 12.83
CA ASP A 90 -1.17 6.84 12.08
C ASP A 90 -0.48 5.57 12.61
N VAL A 91 -0.33 5.48 13.91
CA VAL A 91 0.07 4.22 14.57
C VAL A 91 -1.02 3.15 14.37
N TYR A 92 -2.28 3.58 14.29
CA TYR A 92 -3.43 2.71 14.09
C TYR A 92 -4.08 2.97 12.76
N ALA A 93 -4.35 1.92 12.03
CA ALA A 93 -5.04 1.96 10.77
C ALA A 93 -6.14 0.89 10.74
N PHE A 94 -7.22 1.17 10.02
CA PHE A 94 -8.24 0.18 9.70
C PHE A 94 -8.19 -0.08 8.20
N LYS A 95 -8.30 -1.35 7.85
CA LYS A 95 -8.47 -1.80 6.49
C LYS A 95 -9.93 -2.20 6.33
N ILE A 96 -10.57 -1.69 5.28
CA ILE A 96 -11.93 -2.05 4.89
C ILE A 96 -11.84 -2.66 3.51
N THR A 97 -12.35 -3.88 3.36
CA THR A 97 -12.45 -4.55 2.07
C THR A 97 -13.93 -4.68 1.71
N VAL A 98 -14.27 -4.28 0.48
CA VAL A 98 -15.62 -4.31 -0.09
C VAL A 98 -15.60 -5.01 -1.45
N GLU A 99 -16.78 -5.25 -2.05
CA GLU A 99 -16.90 -6.03 -3.28
C GLU A 99 -16.50 -5.23 -4.53
N SER A 100 -16.94 -3.97 -4.64
CA SER A 100 -16.72 -3.17 -5.85
C SER A 100 -15.99 -1.86 -5.59
N ALA A 101 -15.40 -1.29 -6.65
CA ALA A 101 -14.79 0.05 -6.58
C ALA A 101 -15.81 1.13 -6.21
N MET A 102 -17.07 0.99 -6.66
CA MET A 102 -18.14 1.91 -6.30
C MET A 102 -18.47 1.83 -4.81
N ASP A 103 -18.43 0.64 -4.23
CA ASP A 103 -18.66 0.46 -2.80
C ASP A 103 -17.51 1.05 -1.96
N CYS A 104 -16.29 1.14 -2.50
CA CYS A 104 -15.21 1.88 -1.85
C CYS A 104 -15.57 3.37 -1.67
N TYR A 105 -16.14 4.01 -2.69
CA TYR A 105 -16.55 5.41 -2.61
C TYR A 105 -17.79 5.61 -1.72
N LYS A 106 -18.74 4.66 -1.75
CA LYS A 106 -19.88 4.68 -0.81
C LYS A 106 -19.39 4.56 0.64
N ALA A 107 -18.48 3.61 0.92
CA ALA A 107 -17.90 3.43 2.24
C ALA A 107 -17.15 4.68 2.70
N LEU A 108 -16.42 5.36 1.82
CA LEU A 108 -15.79 6.64 2.13
C LEU A 108 -16.80 7.68 2.56
N GLY A 109 -17.91 7.83 1.82
CA GLY A 109 -19.00 8.76 2.15
C GLY A 109 -19.62 8.47 3.51
N VAL A 110 -19.90 7.19 3.81
CA VAL A 110 -20.44 6.73 5.10
C VAL A 110 -19.47 7.08 6.24
N LEU A 111 -18.18 6.84 6.04
CA LEU A 111 -17.17 7.12 7.06
C LEU A 111 -16.97 8.61 7.31
N HIS A 112 -16.98 9.43 6.27
CA HIS A 112 -16.86 10.89 6.40
C HIS A 112 -18.10 11.53 7.01
N ASN A 113 -19.27 10.89 6.89
CA ASN A 113 -20.48 11.30 7.60
C ASN A 113 -20.45 10.90 9.08
N ALA A 114 -19.83 9.77 9.40
CA ALA A 114 -19.76 9.26 10.77
C ALA A 114 -18.61 9.83 11.60
N PHE A 115 -17.50 10.18 10.96
CA PHE A 115 -16.26 10.66 11.60
C PHE A 115 -15.75 11.91 10.90
N SER A 116 -15.08 12.80 11.63
CA SER A 116 -14.55 14.05 11.07
C SER A 116 -13.27 13.76 10.24
N PRO A 117 -13.25 14.02 8.92
CA PRO A 117 -12.06 13.85 8.12
C PRO A 117 -10.97 14.86 8.48
N ILE A 118 -9.71 14.43 8.40
CA ILE A 118 -8.55 15.28 8.63
C ILE A 118 -8.11 15.87 7.28
N GLU A 119 -8.06 17.19 7.20
CA GLU A 119 -7.65 17.92 6.00
C GLU A 119 -6.28 17.48 5.48
N GLY A 120 -6.13 17.35 4.15
CA GLY A 120 -4.90 16.92 3.50
C GLY A 120 -4.53 15.44 3.70
N ARG A 121 -5.38 14.65 4.34
CA ARG A 121 -5.15 13.21 4.59
C ARG A 121 -5.90 12.28 3.67
N PHE A 122 -6.68 12.79 2.74
CA PHE A 122 -7.34 11.99 1.72
C PHE A 122 -6.41 11.77 0.52
N LYS A 123 -6.38 10.52 0.01
CA LYS A 123 -5.67 10.15 -1.22
C LYS A 123 -6.47 9.08 -1.96
N ASP A 124 -6.71 9.32 -3.22
CA ASP A 124 -7.39 8.40 -4.11
C ASP A 124 -6.36 7.69 -5.01
N TYR A 125 -6.04 6.45 -4.63
CA TYR A 125 -5.21 5.57 -5.44
C TYR A 125 -6.04 4.56 -6.25
N ILE A 126 -7.39 4.65 -6.22
CA ILE A 126 -8.26 3.89 -7.13
C ILE A 126 -8.31 4.60 -8.48
N ALA A 127 -8.59 5.91 -8.46
CA ALA A 127 -8.63 6.74 -9.66
C ALA A 127 -7.21 6.92 -10.25
N ILE A 128 -6.19 7.11 -9.41
CA ILE A 128 -4.79 7.32 -9.83
C ILE A 128 -3.91 6.27 -9.15
N PRO A 129 -3.80 5.05 -9.72
CA PRO A 129 -2.98 3.98 -9.16
C PRO A 129 -1.50 4.36 -9.07
N LYS A 130 -0.80 3.82 -8.08
CA LYS A 130 0.66 3.98 -8.00
C LYS A 130 1.37 3.21 -9.12
N SER A 131 2.63 3.54 -9.38
CA SER A 131 3.46 2.88 -10.40
C SER A 131 3.57 1.36 -10.22
N ASN A 132 3.43 0.86 -8.98
CA ASN A 132 3.39 -0.57 -8.65
C ASN A 132 1.96 -1.16 -8.70
N SER A 133 1.02 -0.52 -9.36
CA SER A 133 -0.39 -0.92 -9.49
C SER A 133 -1.17 -1.00 -8.17
N TYR A 134 -0.65 -0.42 -7.09
CA TYR A 134 -1.36 -0.35 -5.81
C TYR A 134 -2.57 0.57 -5.92
N GLN A 135 -3.74 0.06 -5.50
CA GLN A 135 -5.02 0.78 -5.48
C GLN A 135 -5.63 0.73 -4.08
N SER A 136 -6.13 1.84 -3.60
CA SER A 136 -6.89 1.98 -2.33
C SER A 136 -7.33 3.43 -2.17
N LEU A 137 -8.45 3.68 -1.49
CA LEU A 137 -8.71 5.00 -0.91
C LEU A 137 -8.01 5.06 0.45
N HIS A 138 -7.33 6.15 0.73
CA HIS A 138 -6.75 6.43 2.05
C HIS A 138 -7.40 7.68 2.61
N THR A 139 -7.90 7.60 3.82
CA THR A 139 -8.40 8.77 4.54
C THR A 139 -7.96 8.73 5.98
N GLY A 140 -7.68 9.92 6.55
CA GLY A 140 -7.47 10.10 7.97
C GLY A 140 -8.73 10.69 8.58
N VAL A 141 -9.21 10.12 9.67
CA VAL A 141 -10.39 10.62 10.39
C VAL A 141 -10.11 10.73 11.88
N ILE A 142 -10.85 11.64 12.54
CA ILE A 142 -10.90 11.74 14.00
C ILE A 142 -12.14 11.00 14.46
N THR A 143 -11.95 9.99 15.31
CA THR A 143 -13.04 9.18 15.84
C THR A 143 -13.73 9.87 17.02
N PHE A 144 -14.85 9.30 17.49
CA PHE A 144 -15.65 9.84 18.60
C PHE A 144 -14.85 9.97 19.92
N ASP A 145 -13.77 9.19 20.10
CA ASP A 145 -12.86 9.31 21.26
C ASP A 145 -11.72 10.33 21.03
N GLY A 146 -11.77 11.13 19.96
CA GLY A 146 -10.72 12.08 19.58
C GLY A 146 -9.44 11.42 19.07
N LEU A 147 -9.46 10.09 18.81
CA LEU A 147 -8.31 9.36 18.31
C LEU A 147 -8.24 9.49 16.79
N PRO A 148 -7.13 10.02 16.25
CA PRO A 148 -6.90 10.03 14.82
C PRO A 148 -6.53 8.64 14.33
N VAL A 149 -7.21 8.17 13.28
CA VAL A 149 -6.97 6.88 12.64
C VAL A 149 -6.87 7.02 11.14
N GLU A 150 -6.02 6.20 10.51
CA GLU A 150 -5.98 6.06 9.06
C GLU A 150 -6.92 4.92 8.64
N ILE A 151 -7.76 5.17 7.64
CA ILE A 151 -8.64 4.14 7.06
C ILE A 151 -8.21 3.91 5.61
N GLN A 152 -8.01 2.65 5.25
CA GLN A 152 -7.70 2.19 3.90
C GLN A 152 -8.89 1.40 3.39
N ILE A 153 -9.48 1.85 2.27
CA ILE A 153 -10.65 1.21 1.69
C ILE A 153 -10.26 0.69 0.31
N ARG A 154 -10.56 -0.57 0.02
CA ARG A 154 -10.23 -1.23 -1.24
C ARG A 154 -11.14 -2.43 -1.50
N THR A 155 -11.15 -2.94 -2.72
CA THR A 155 -11.85 -4.18 -3.01
C THR A 155 -11.02 -5.39 -2.58
N ASN A 156 -11.63 -6.58 -2.53
CA ASN A 156 -10.92 -7.82 -2.25
C ASN A 156 -9.77 -8.04 -3.25
N GLU A 157 -9.97 -7.77 -4.53
CA GLU A 157 -8.92 -7.89 -5.56
C GLU A 157 -7.77 -6.91 -5.34
N MET A 158 -8.07 -5.66 -4.99
CA MET A 158 -7.05 -4.66 -4.64
C MET A 158 -6.29 -5.04 -3.38
N ASP A 159 -6.94 -5.70 -2.41
CA ASP A 159 -6.31 -6.19 -1.19
C ASP A 159 -5.35 -7.34 -1.47
N GLU A 160 -5.76 -8.33 -2.25
CA GLU A 160 -4.89 -9.42 -2.69
C GLU A 160 -3.67 -8.91 -3.43
N LEU A 161 -3.86 -7.97 -4.36
CA LEU A 161 -2.76 -7.34 -5.08
C LEU A 161 -1.82 -6.57 -4.15
N ALA A 162 -2.36 -5.88 -3.13
CA ALA A 162 -1.58 -5.13 -2.16
C ALA A 162 -0.82 -5.99 -1.16
N GLU A 163 -1.34 -7.17 -0.78
CA GLU A 163 -0.69 -8.06 0.20
C GLU A 163 0.33 -9.00 -0.47
N PHE A 164 -0.04 -9.62 -1.58
CA PHE A 164 0.76 -10.67 -2.23
C PHE A 164 1.54 -10.20 -3.45
N GLY A 165 1.21 -9.04 -3.98
CA GLY A 165 1.85 -8.47 -5.16
C GLY A 165 1.34 -9.05 -6.47
N ILE A 166 1.82 -8.44 -7.55
CA ILE A 166 1.39 -8.75 -8.93
C ILE A 166 1.59 -10.24 -9.28
N ALA A 167 2.69 -10.83 -8.81
CA ALA A 167 3.06 -12.22 -9.16
C ALA A 167 2.13 -13.26 -8.53
N ALA A 168 1.65 -13.03 -7.31
CA ALA A 168 0.79 -14.00 -6.60
C ALA A 168 -0.64 -13.98 -7.11
N HIS A 169 -1.15 -12.83 -7.48
CA HIS A 169 -2.49 -12.69 -8.07
C HIS A 169 -2.62 -13.50 -9.38
N TRP A 170 -1.54 -13.59 -10.14
CA TRP A 170 -1.52 -14.35 -11.39
C TRP A 170 -1.59 -15.87 -11.18
N LEU A 171 -0.94 -16.40 -10.14
CA LEU A 171 -0.93 -17.84 -9.84
C LEU A 171 -2.31 -18.37 -9.43
N TYR A 172 -3.16 -17.53 -8.86
CA TYR A 172 -4.46 -17.96 -8.31
C TYR A 172 -5.63 -17.87 -9.32
N LYS A 173 -5.60 -16.95 -10.29
CA LYS A 173 -6.70 -16.68 -11.24
C LYS A 173 -6.42 -17.08 -12.69
N SER A 174 -5.57 -18.06 -12.95
CA SER A 174 -5.25 -18.51 -14.33
C SER A 174 -6.39 -19.18 -15.10
N GLY A 175 -7.63 -19.06 -14.64
CA GLY A 175 -8.80 -19.73 -15.21
C GLY A 175 -9.96 -18.85 -15.71
N GLU A 176 -9.95 -17.53 -15.54
CA GLU A 176 -11.11 -16.68 -15.92
C GLU A 176 -10.81 -15.70 -17.07
N GLU A 177 -11.72 -15.68 -18.04
CA GLU A 177 -11.58 -15.08 -19.39
C GLU A 177 -11.66 -13.55 -19.52
N LYS A 178 -11.74 -12.77 -18.45
CA LYS A 178 -11.78 -11.28 -18.54
C LYS A 178 -10.71 -10.61 -17.70
N ASP A 179 -9.55 -10.38 -18.31
CA ASP A 179 -8.48 -9.61 -17.71
C ASP A 179 -8.86 -8.12 -17.54
N SER A 180 -8.81 -7.62 -16.32
CA SER A 180 -8.79 -6.17 -16.10
C SER A 180 -7.49 -5.55 -16.68
N PRO A 181 -7.45 -4.24 -17.03
CA PRO A 181 -6.23 -3.60 -17.54
C PRO A 181 -5.01 -3.77 -16.61
N VAL A 182 -5.24 -3.91 -15.32
CA VAL A 182 -4.22 -4.17 -14.29
C VAL A 182 -3.69 -5.60 -14.42
N GLN A 183 -4.58 -6.56 -14.60
CA GLN A 183 -4.24 -7.98 -14.78
C GLN A 183 -3.45 -8.21 -16.07
N ALA A 184 -3.85 -7.59 -17.17
CA ALA A 184 -3.14 -7.66 -18.45
C ALA A 184 -1.72 -7.08 -18.37
N ARG A 185 -1.49 -6.03 -17.57
CA ARG A 185 -0.16 -5.46 -17.31
C ARG A 185 0.68 -6.39 -16.43
N ALA A 186 0.07 -6.97 -15.41
CA ALA A 186 0.72 -7.94 -14.52
C ALA A 186 1.15 -9.20 -15.30
N ARG A 187 0.27 -9.75 -16.15
CA ARG A 187 0.56 -10.91 -16.98
C ARG A 187 1.73 -10.66 -17.95
N ARG A 188 1.74 -9.52 -18.63
CA ARG A 188 2.84 -9.13 -19.51
C ARG A 188 4.17 -9.07 -18.76
N TRP A 189 4.17 -8.49 -17.56
CA TRP A 189 5.36 -8.38 -16.74
C TRP A 189 5.88 -9.75 -16.27
N VAL A 190 5.00 -10.66 -15.82
CA VAL A 190 5.38 -12.03 -15.42
C VAL A 190 5.91 -12.82 -16.62
N ASN A 191 5.26 -12.73 -17.79
CA ASN A 191 5.73 -13.38 -19.00
C ASN A 191 7.14 -12.90 -19.40
N ASN A 192 7.40 -11.59 -19.31
CA ASN A 192 8.74 -11.05 -19.53
C ASN A 192 9.77 -11.61 -18.53
N LEU A 193 9.40 -11.78 -17.25
CA LEU A 193 10.30 -12.39 -16.26
C LEU A 193 10.61 -13.84 -16.57
N VAL A 194 9.61 -14.62 -16.98
CA VAL A 194 9.81 -16.03 -17.37
C VAL A 194 10.70 -16.13 -18.62
N GLU A 195 10.52 -15.23 -19.58
CA GLU A 195 11.35 -15.17 -20.77
C GLU A 195 12.80 -14.78 -20.46
N ILE A 196 13.00 -13.79 -19.60
CA ILE A 196 14.32 -13.40 -19.10
C ILE A 196 14.99 -14.58 -18.36
N GLN A 197 14.25 -15.30 -17.51
CA GLN A 197 14.76 -16.45 -16.78
C GLN A 197 15.22 -17.57 -17.71
N LYS A 198 14.49 -17.83 -18.80
CA LYS A 198 14.86 -18.86 -19.80
C LYS A 198 16.11 -18.48 -20.59
N ASN A 199 16.35 -17.19 -20.79
CA ASN A 199 17.44 -16.68 -21.61
C ASN A 199 18.69 -16.32 -20.81
N THR A 200 18.67 -16.46 -19.47
CA THR A 200 19.78 -16.08 -18.60
C THR A 200 20.35 -17.32 -17.90
N GLU A 201 21.60 -17.65 -18.20
CA GLU A 201 22.31 -18.82 -17.62
C GLU A 201 22.81 -18.57 -16.20
N ASN A 202 22.96 -17.30 -15.79
CA ASN A 202 23.56 -16.94 -14.50
C ASN A 202 22.55 -16.20 -13.60
N SER A 203 22.40 -16.67 -12.37
CA SER A 203 21.50 -16.07 -11.37
C SER A 203 21.82 -14.60 -11.04
N ARG A 204 23.09 -14.16 -11.18
CA ARG A 204 23.47 -12.76 -10.94
C ARG A 204 22.97 -11.85 -12.05
N ASP A 205 23.13 -12.27 -13.31
CA ASP A 205 22.68 -11.53 -14.48
C ASP A 205 21.15 -11.43 -14.50
N PHE A 206 20.46 -12.51 -14.12
CA PHE A 206 19.01 -12.51 -13.92
C PHE A 206 18.55 -11.44 -12.90
N VAL A 207 19.21 -11.36 -11.73
CA VAL A 207 18.89 -10.34 -10.71
C VAL A 207 19.18 -8.93 -11.21
N GLU A 208 20.21 -8.73 -12.01
CA GLU A 208 20.60 -7.43 -12.56
C GLU A 208 19.62 -6.96 -13.64
N ILE A 209 19.20 -7.85 -14.53
CA ILE A 209 18.17 -7.60 -15.54
C ILE A 209 16.81 -7.30 -14.87
N ILE A 210 16.44 -8.04 -13.82
CA ILE A 210 15.24 -7.73 -13.04
C ILE A 210 15.35 -6.34 -12.40
N LYS A 211 16.48 -5.95 -11.84
CA LYS A 211 16.68 -4.63 -11.26
C LYS A 211 16.48 -3.52 -12.29
N THR A 212 16.99 -3.70 -13.49
CA THR A 212 16.88 -2.73 -14.59
C THR A 212 15.49 -2.75 -15.25
N GLY A 213 14.91 -3.93 -15.48
CA GLY A 213 13.60 -4.11 -16.10
C GLY A 213 12.41 -3.70 -15.21
N LEU A 214 12.62 -3.54 -13.89
CA LEU A 214 11.64 -3.02 -12.94
C LEU A 214 11.65 -1.48 -12.85
N VAL A 215 12.56 -0.80 -13.54
CA VAL A 215 12.54 0.66 -13.68
C VAL A 215 11.52 0.98 -14.77
N PRO A 216 10.49 1.82 -14.53
CA PRO A 216 9.64 2.30 -15.61
C PRO A 216 10.53 2.96 -16.67
N ASN A 217 10.25 2.71 -17.95
CA ASN A 217 10.96 3.33 -19.09
C ASN A 217 10.62 4.84 -19.20
N GLU A 218 10.59 5.53 -18.08
CA GLU A 218 10.33 6.94 -17.99
C GLU A 218 11.64 7.66 -17.65
N ILE A 219 12.13 8.46 -18.58
CA ILE A 219 13.27 9.34 -18.36
C ILE A 219 12.72 10.70 -17.92
N TYR A 220 13.10 11.12 -16.73
CA TYR A 220 12.77 12.45 -16.22
C TYR A 220 13.86 13.42 -16.65
N VAL A 221 13.50 14.41 -17.46
CA VAL A 221 14.40 15.50 -17.87
C VAL A 221 14.09 16.73 -17.02
N PHE A 222 15.11 17.21 -16.32
CA PHE A 222 15.03 18.42 -15.50
C PHE A 222 15.53 19.61 -16.32
N THR A 223 14.73 20.66 -16.38
CA THR A 223 15.17 21.94 -16.92
C THR A 223 15.70 22.86 -15.80
N PRO A 224 16.56 23.85 -16.08
CA PRO A 224 17.04 24.77 -15.06
C PRO A 224 15.95 25.57 -14.33
N LYS A 225 14.73 25.58 -14.85
CA LYS A 225 13.58 26.33 -14.31
C LYS A 225 12.51 25.44 -13.66
N GLY A 226 12.70 24.12 -13.57
CA GLY A 226 11.76 23.21 -12.95
C GLY A 226 11.59 21.87 -13.68
N LEU A 227 10.71 21.03 -13.15
CA LEU A 227 10.42 19.69 -13.63
C LEU A 227 9.59 19.77 -14.93
N SER A 228 10.12 19.27 -16.03
CA SER A 228 9.36 18.99 -17.24
C SER A 228 9.30 17.49 -17.46
N LEU A 229 8.10 16.91 -17.41
CA LEU A 229 7.84 15.53 -17.78
C LEU A 229 7.80 15.42 -19.30
N ILE A 230 8.86 14.91 -19.91
CA ILE A 230 8.87 14.54 -21.32
C ILE A 230 8.84 13.02 -21.38
N HIS A 231 7.73 12.46 -21.85
CA HIS A 231 7.64 11.05 -22.20
C HIS A 231 8.36 10.85 -23.53
N ILE A 232 9.59 10.37 -23.48
CA ILE A 232 10.31 9.94 -24.70
C ILE A 232 9.95 8.47 -24.92
N SER A 233 8.99 8.19 -25.79
CA SER A 233 8.85 6.86 -26.37
C SER A 233 10.09 6.56 -27.21
N GLU A 234 10.64 5.35 -27.06
CA GLU A 234 11.77 4.88 -27.86
C GLU A 234 11.52 5.19 -29.35
N PRO A 235 12.46 5.84 -30.05
CA PRO A 235 12.28 6.09 -31.47
C PRO A 235 12.21 4.74 -32.17
N THR A 236 11.13 4.49 -32.88
CA THR A 236 10.98 3.36 -33.78
C THR A 236 12.19 3.35 -34.71
N ARG A 237 13.11 2.40 -34.53
CA ARG A 237 14.18 2.15 -35.48
C ARG A 237 13.52 1.77 -36.79
N HIS A 238 13.44 2.72 -37.71
CA HIS A 238 13.24 2.40 -39.12
C HIS A 238 14.45 1.57 -39.55
N ARG A 239 14.23 0.28 -39.83
CA ARG A 239 15.18 -0.50 -40.62
C ARG A 239 15.26 0.12 -42.02
N LEU A 240 16.43 0.63 -42.36
CA LEU A 240 16.87 0.79 -43.72
C LEU A 240 17.18 -0.56 -44.33
#